data_a18d5e2d50d02e40fbb911ced1be1d5e
#
_entry.id   a18d5e2d50d02e40fbb911ced1be1d5e
#
_cell.length_a   1.000
_cell.length_b   1.000
_cell.length_c   1.000
_cell.angle_alpha   90.00
_cell.angle_beta   90.00
_cell.angle_gamma   90.00
#
_symmetry.space_group_name_H-M   'P 1'
#
loop_
_entity.id
_entity.type
_entity.pdbx_description
1 polymer ?
#
loop_
_entity_poly.entity_id
_entity_poly.type
_entity_poly.pdbx_seq_one_letter_code
_entity_poly.pdbx_strand_id
1 'polypeptide(L)'
;MVIRVRVPGSCGELVQGVCHGTPFLLTCPVPIFSTAVVSDEPGFSRLPPKAAQAVNLTLSYLHCSSFPYHLQLVSSIPRGKGMASSSADVAAVIQAVACACGRTLSEQDVGHLAARVDPTDGVFARGLSLIQYRRGNIIRSYGPVPPMNVAILDTGGTVDTQTFHHQWDKTMPYHTAPAVAALSLLDKEPTEEQIGEAATMSALAHQNILPKPALPQLIQACREMGALGVNAAHSGTVCGVLFPSFMLVSEVKQCMTELTARFPDYTLLDVVPLISGTMDIEKEE
;
A
#
# COMPACT_ATOMS: atom_id res chain seq x y z
N MET A 1 11.26 2.07 28.76
CA MET A 1 10.22 1.53 27.87
C MET A 1 10.53 1.91 26.43
N VAL A 2 10.51 0.94 25.49
CA VAL A 2 10.59 1.22 24.06
C VAL A 2 9.46 0.47 23.37
N ILE A 3 8.71 1.18 22.51
CA ILE A 3 7.63 0.62 21.69
C ILE A 3 7.98 0.85 20.23
N ARG A 4 7.99 -0.22 19.44
CA ARG A 4 8.18 -0.16 18.00
C ARG A 4 6.92 -0.64 17.31
N VAL A 5 6.43 0.12 16.36
CA VAL A 5 5.33 -0.28 15.47
C VAL A 5 5.80 -0.18 14.04
N ARG A 6 5.75 -1.30 13.32
CA ARG A 6 6.22 -1.43 11.95
C ARG A 6 5.05 -1.74 11.04
N VAL A 7 4.91 -0.95 9.97
CA VAL A 7 3.84 -1.06 8.97
C VAL A 7 4.47 -1.17 7.59
N PRO A 8 4.04 -2.12 6.74
CA PRO A 8 4.60 -2.27 5.40
C PRO A 8 4.14 -1.15 4.46
N GLY A 9 4.89 -0.96 3.39
CA GLY A 9 4.46 -0.24 2.21
C GLY A 9 3.71 -1.15 1.23
N SER A 10 3.50 -0.64 0.03
CA SER A 10 2.86 -1.38 -1.06
C SER A 10 3.60 -1.18 -2.39
N CYS A 11 3.36 -2.08 -3.32
CA CYS A 11 3.65 -1.86 -4.74
C CYS A 11 2.35 -1.49 -5.46
N GLY A 12 1.81 -0.28 -5.20
CA GLY A 12 0.52 0.15 -5.71
C GLY A 12 -0.65 -0.71 -5.24
N GLU A 13 -1.69 -0.78 -6.05
CA GLU A 13 -2.95 -1.46 -5.76
C GLU A 13 -3.16 -2.66 -6.68
N LEU A 14 -3.58 -3.80 -6.12
CA LEU A 14 -4.04 -4.96 -6.89
C LEU A 14 -5.36 -4.63 -7.60
N VAL A 15 -6.30 -4.02 -6.88
CA VAL A 15 -7.57 -3.57 -7.48
C VAL A 15 -7.97 -2.23 -6.86
N GLN A 16 -8.39 -1.27 -7.68
CA GLN A 16 -8.99 -0.03 -7.21
C GLN A 16 -10.15 0.39 -8.10
N GLY A 17 -11.18 0.96 -7.50
CA GLY A 17 -12.33 1.46 -8.23
C GLY A 17 -13.43 2.01 -7.35
N VAL A 18 -14.64 2.05 -7.91
CA VAL A 18 -15.87 2.45 -7.22
C VAL A 18 -16.92 1.37 -7.42
N CYS A 19 -17.54 0.93 -6.34
CA CYS A 19 -18.67 -0.01 -6.37
C CYS A 19 -19.88 0.63 -5.67
N HIS A 20 -21.00 0.78 -6.38
CA HIS A 20 -22.21 1.44 -5.87
C HIS A 20 -21.93 2.80 -5.19
N GLY A 21 -21.11 3.63 -5.82
CA GLY A 21 -20.70 4.94 -5.28
C GLY A 21 -19.69 4.90 -4.12
N THR A 22 -19.27 3.72 -3.69
CA THR A 22 -18.26 3.53 -2.64
C THR A 22 -16.89 3.33 -3.26
N PRO A 23 -15.94 4.26 -3.07
CA PRO A 23 -14.56 4.07 -3.53
C PRO A 23 -13.84 3.04 -2.66
N PHE A 24 -13.10 2.16 -3.31
CA PHE A 24 -12.36 1.08 -2.65
C PHE A 24 -10.99 0.87 -3.28
N LEU A 25 -10.13 0.23 -2.53
CA LEU A 25 -8.86 -0.32 -3.01
C LEU A 25 -8.48 -1.61 -2.28
N LEU A 26 -7.70 -2.43 -2.95
CA LEU A 26 -7.01 -3.61 -2.45
C LEU A 26 -5.53 -3.42 -2.74
N THR A 27 -4.72 -3.21 -1.71
CA THR A 27 -3.27 -2.94 -1.84
C THR A 27 -2.48 -4.19 -2.22
N CYS A 28 -1.25 -3.95 -2.72
CA CYS A 28 -0.20 -4.95 -2.93
C CYS A 28 0.91 -4.77 -1.88
N PRO A 29 0.77 -5.25 -0.63
CA PRO A 29 1.74 -4.98 0.42
C PRO A 29 3.08 -5.67 0.16
N VAL A 30 4.18 -4.96 0.43
CA VAL A 30 5.55 -5.44 0.22
C VAL A 30 6.43 -5.16 1.44
N PRO A 31 7.53 -5.94 1.69
CA PRO A 31 8.32 -5.84 2.91
C PRO A 31 9.32 -4.67 2.92
N ILE A 32 8.81 -3.47 2.62
CA ILE A 32 9.52 -2.20 2.76
C ILE A 32 8.73 -1.41 3.80
N PHE A 33 9.34 -0.99 4.90
CA PHE A 33 8.58 -0.61 6.08
C PHE A 33 8.74 0.85 6.49
N SER A 34 7.70 1.37 7.15
CA SER A 34 7.75 2.51 8.04
C SER A 34 7.68 2.03 9.49
N THR A 35 8.53 2.59 10.35
CA THR A 35 8.63 2.22 11.76
C THR A 35 8.52 3.44 12.65
N ALA A 36 7.51 3.48 13.52
CA ALA A 36 7.40 4.45 14.58
C ALA A 36 7.98 3.87 15.88
N VAL A 37 8.90 4.61 16.52
CA VAL A 37 9.54 4.24 17.76
C VAL A 37 9.19 5.25 18.83
N VAL A 38 8.59 4.81 19.93
CA VAL A 38 8.30 5.63 21.11
C VAL A 38 9.22 5.19 22.24
N SER A 39 9.86 6.13 22.90
CA SER A 39 10.69 5.89 24.08
C SER A 39 10.46 6.92 25.18
N ASP A 40 10.76 6.56 26.42
CA ASP A 40 10.77 7.46 27.59
C ASP A 40 12.10 8.21 27.76
N GLU A 41 13.08 7.90 26.91
CA GLU A 41 14.32 8.66 26.88
C GLU A 41 14.08 10.06 26.28
N PRO A 42 14.70 11.13 26.82
CA PRO A 42 14.55 12.45 26.28
C PRO A 42 15.15 12.54 24.86
N GLY A 43 14.42 13.17 23.95
CA GLY A 43 14.84 13.34 22.58
C GLY A 43 13.91 14.28 21.83
N PHE A 44 14.35 14.71 20.66
CA PHE A 44 13.54 15.51 19.74
C PHE A 44 13.66 14.95 18.33
N SER A 45 12.52 14.68 17.71
CA SER A 45 12.45 14.34 16.30
C SER A 45 11.42 15.21 15.59
N ARG A 46 11.83 15.74 14.45
CA ARG A 46 10.89 16.46 13.59
C ARG A 46 10.05 15.48 12.80
N LEU A 47 8.78 15.37 13.13
CA LEU A 47 7.85 14.54 12.39
C LEU A 47 7.38 15.22 11.10
N PRO A 48 7.13 14.46 10.02
CA PRO A 48 6.39 14.95 8.87
C PRO A 48 5.01 15.49 9.28
N PRO A 49 4.43 16.48 8.56
CA PRO A 49 3.17 17.11 8.97
C PRO A 49 2.01 16.12 9.20
N LYS A 50 1.83 15.13 8.33
CA LYS A 50 0.78 14.11 8.48
C LYS A 50 1.01 13.22 9.71
N ALA A 51 2.25 12.86 10.00
CA ALA A 51 2.61 12.11 11.21
C ALA A 51 2.33 12.92 12.49
N ALA A 52 2.67 14.21 12.51
CA ALA A 52 2.36 15.10 13.62
C ALA A 52 0.83 15.25 13.82
N GLN A 53 0.06 15.35 12.73
CA GLN A 53 -1.40 15.36 12.79
C GLN A 53 -1.95 14.04 13.35
N ALA A 54 -1.37 12.90 12.96
CA ALA A 54 -1.75 11.59 13.47
C ALA A 54 -1.57 11.48 14.99
N VAL A 55 -0.46 12.01 15.55
CA VAL A 55 -0.26 12.10 17.02
C VAL A 55 -1.43 12.82 17.67
N ASN A 56 -1.73 14.04 17.24
CA ASN A 56 -2.78 14.87 17.84
C ASN A 56 -4.15 14.21 17.76
N LEU A 57 -4.50 13.61 16.61
CA LEU A 57 -5.76 12.90 16.43
C LEU A 57 -5.87 11.68 17.36
N THR A 58 -4.77 10.93 17.51
CA THR A 58 -4.75 9.74 18.39
C THR A 58 -4.90 10.13 19.85
N LEU A 59 -4.17 11.14 20.32
CA LEU A 59 -4.30 11.64 21.69
C LEU A 59 -5.71 12.14 21.97
N SER A 60 -6.30 12.89 21.04
CA SER A 60 -7.69 13.34 21.16
C SER A 60 -8.68 12.17 21.21
N TYR A 61 -8.52 11.17 20.37
CA TYR A 61 -9.35 9.97 20.33
C TYR A 61 -9.29 9.17 21.64
N LEU A 62 -8.10 9.09 22.24
CA LEU A 62 -7.86 8.37 23.49
C LEU A 62 -8.15 9.21 24.75
N HIS A 63 -8.51 10.48 24.59
CA HIS A 63 -8.67 11.45 25.69
C HIS A 63 -7.41 11.59 26.55
N CYS A 64 -6.22 11.48 25.93
CA CYS A 64 -4.94 11.69 26.58
C CYS A 64 -4.55 13.17 26.53
N SER A 65 -4.33 13.79 27.68
CA SER A 65 -4.00 15.23 27.80
C SER A 65 -2.52 15.52 27.60
N SER A 66 -1.64 14.51 27.66
CA SER A 66 -0.19 14.66 27.52
C SER A 66 0.44 13.46 26.84
N PHE A 67 1.57 13.70 26.18
CA PHE A 67 2.38 12.64 25.56
C PHE A 67 3.87 12.93 25.92
N PRO A 68 4.32 12.50 27.10
CA PRO A 68 5.66 12.83 27.61
C PRO A 68 6.79 11.95 27.02
N TYR A 69 6.57 11.36 25.88
CA TYR A 69 7.46 10.40 25.23
C TYR A 69 8.15 11.03 24.01
N HIS A 70 9.33 10.56 23.70
CA HIS A 70 9.99 10.83 22.43
C HIS A 70 9.43 9.89 21.35
N LEU A 71 9.02 10.45 20.21
CA LEU A 71 8.55 9.68 19.06
C LEU A 71 9.46 9.94 17.87
N GLN A 72 10.03 8.87 17.33
CA GLN A 72 10.82 8.86 16.10
C GLN A 72 10.09 8.08 15.01
N LEU A 73 10.15 8.57 13.78
CA LEU A 73 9.63 7.89 12.60
C LEU A 73 10.76 7.64 11.61
N VAL A 74 10.96 6.36 11.24
CA VAL A 74 11.96 5.92 10.27
C VAL A 74 11.24 5.14 9.18
N SER A 75 11.39 5.58 7.92
CA SER A 75 10.73 4.95 6.78
C SER A 75 11.72 4.70 5.65
N SER A 76 11.74 3.48 5.13
CA SER A 76 12.48 3.11 3.92
C SER A 76 11.60 3.11 2.66
N ILE A 77 10.31 3.45 2.80
CA ILE A 77 9.36 3.44 1.68
C ILE A 77 9.59 4.68 0.79
N PRO A 78 9.83 4.51 -0.51
CA PRO A 78 9.99 5.62 -1.44
C PRO A 78 8.76 6.53 -1.49
N ARG A 79 8.98 7.85 -1.40
CA ARG A 79 7.89 8.83 -1.39
C ARG A 79 7.47 9.24 -2.80
N GLY A 80 6.15 9.50 -3.00
CA GLY A 80 5.61 9.98 -4.27
C GLY A 80 5.59 8.93 -5.39
N LYS A 81 5.78 7.64 -5.05
CA LYS A 81 5.83 6.52 -5.99
C LYS A 81 4.54 5.70 -6.06
N GLY A 82 3.59 5.94 -5.16
CA GLY A 82 2.41 5.08 -4.99
C GLY A 82 2.74 3.81 -4.20
N MET A 83 3.66 3.92 -3.24
CA MET A 83 4.09 2.81 -2.39
C MET A 83 3.56 2.91 -0.96
N ALA A 84 2.45 3.59 -0.74
CA ALA A 84 1.77 3.75 0.54
C ALA A 84 2.62 4.38 1.67
N SER A 85 3.66 5.17 1.36
CA SER A 85 4.57 5.72 2.37
C SER A 85 3.85 6.58 3.41
N SER A 86 2.90 7.43 2.97
CA SER A 86 2.10 8.27 3.88
C SER A 86 1.19 7.43 4.78
N SER A 87 0.51 6.44 4.22
CA SER A 87 -0.42 5.55 4.95
C SER A 87 0.31 4.70 5.99
N ALA A 88 1.48 4.16 5.64
CA ALA A 88 2.32 3.39 6.56
C ALA A 88 2.88 4.27 7.69
N ASP A 89 3.37 5.49 7.37
CA ASP A 89 3.85 6.46 8.36
C ASP A 89 2.76 6.80 9.38
N VAL A 90 1.57 7.15 8.88
CA VAL A 90 0.42 7.54 9.71
C VAL A 90 -0.07 6.38 10.58
N ALA A 91 -0.25 5.18 10.01
CA ALA A 91 -0.72 4.01 10.75
C ALA A 91 0.29 3.58 11.85
N ALA A 92 1.59 3.58 11.54
CA ALA A 92 2.63 3.27 12.51
C ALA A 92 2.62 4.25 13.69
N VAL A 93 2.49 5.55 13.42
CA VAL A 93 2.42 6.59 14.45
C VAL A 93 1.16 6.45 15.30
N ILE A 94 -0.01 6.27 14.68
CA ILE A 94 -1.29 6.09 15.41
C ILE A 94 -1.15 4.96 16.43
N GLN A 95 -0.68 3.80 15.98
CA GLN A 95 -0.61 2.62 16.84
C GLN A 95 0.49 2.75 17.91
N ALA A 96 1.64 3.34 17.58
CA ALA A 96 2.72 3.55 18.54
C ALA A 96 2.32 4.52 19.67
N VAL A 97 1.65 5.63 19.32
CA VAL A 97 1.10 6.59 20.28
C VAL A 97 0.04 5.93 21.16
N ALA A 98 -0.86 5.14 20.57
CA ALA A 98 -1.86 4.42 21.33
C ALA A 98 -1.25 3.43 22.31
N CYS A 99 -0.23 2.67 21.89
CA CYS A 99 0.49 1.74 22.75
C CYS A 99 1.19 2.46 23.91
N ALA A 100 1.80 3.62 23.67
CA ALA A 100 2.42 4.44 24.72
C ALA A 100 1.40 4.98 25.74
N CYS A 101 0.15 5.22 25.29
CA CYS A 101 -0.97 5.57 26.17
C CYS A 101 -1.64 4.32 26.81
N GLY A 102 -1.00 3.15 26.77
CA GLY A 102 -1.53 1.91 27.38
C GLY A 102 -2.68 1.25 26.62
N ARG A 103 -2.91 1.61 25.35
CA ARG A 103 -3.99 1.06 24.54
C ARG A 103 -3.45 0.43 23.26
N THR A 104 -4.13 -0.60 22.76
CA THR A 104 -3.88 -1.15 21.42
C THR A 104 -5.15 -0.95 20.62
N LEU A 105 -5.06 -0.22 19.52
CA LEU A 105 -6.20 0.05 18.65
C LEU A 105 -6.46 -1.13 17.72
N SER A 106 -7.73 -1.32 17.36
CA SER A 106 -8.11 -2.24 16.28
C SER A 106 -7.65 -1.69 14.93
N GLU A 107 -7.49 -2.58 13.94
CA GLU A 107 -7.20 -2.17 12.56
C GLU A 107 -8.26 -1.19 12.03
N GLN A 108 -9.52 -1.39 12.40
CA GLN A 108 -10.62 -0.50 12.02
C GLN A 108 -10.48 0.90 12.63
N ASP A 109 -10.09 1.01 13.91
CA ASP A 109 -9.87 2.31 14.56
C ASP A 109 -8.68 3.04 13.94
N VAL A 110 -7.58 2.31 13.67
CA VAL A 110 -6.42 2.85 12.96
C VAL A 110 -6.82 3.36 11.57
N GLY A 111 -7.61 2.58 10.84
CA GLY A 111 -8.13 2.99 9.53
C GLY A 111 -8.95 4.29 9.59
N HIS A 112 -9.87 4.39 10.55
CA HIS A 112 -10.68 5.60 10.74
C HIS A 112 -9.84 6.83 11.08
N LEU A 113 -8.85 6.67 11.96
CA LEU A 113 -7.96 7.77 12.33
C LEU A 113 -7.04 8.17 11.17
N ALA A 114 -6.48 7.19 10.46
CA ALA A 114 -5.63 7.43 9.30
C ALA A 114 -6.38 8.19 8.20
N ALA A 115 -7.61 7.79 7.90
CA ALA A 115 -8.43 8.45 6.88
C ALA A 115 -8.84 9.89 7.25
N ARG A 116 -8.75 10.31 8.51
CA ARG A 116 -8.92 11.71 8.94
C ARG A 116 -7.67 12.57 8.67
N VAL A 117 -6.52 11.93 8.50
CA VAL A 117 -5.27 12.60 8.09
C VAL A 117 -5.21 12.71 6.58
N ASP A 118 -5.45 11.60 5.88
CA ASP A 118 -5.38 11.48 4.42
C ASP A 118 -6.09 10.19 3.97
N PRO A 119 -6.59 10.08 2.73
CA PRO A 119 -7.02 8.80 2.17
C PRO A 119 -5.95 7.73 2.39
N THR A 120 -6.35 6.53 2.90
CA THR A 120 -5.38 5.53 3.38
C THR A 120 -5.38 4.25 2.55
N ASP A 121 -4.18 3.73 2.25
CA ASP A 121 -4.01 2.54 1.39
C ASP A 121 -4.30 1.21 2.11
N GLY A 122 -4.57 1.21 3.41
CA GLY A 122 -4.98 0.01 4.13
C GLY A 122 -3.89 -1.03 4.42
N VAL A 123 -2.62 -0.65 4.26
CA VAL A 123 -1.45 -1.54 4.52
C VAL A 123 -1.33 -2.04 5.97
N PHE A 124 -2.06 -1.41 6.89
CA PHE A 124 -2.17 -1.78 8.30
C PHE A 124 -3.15 -2.93 8.56
N ALA A 125 -4.06 -3.21 7.64
CA ALA A 125 -5.08 -4.25 7.79
C ALA A 125 -4.51 -5.62 7.40
N ARG A 126 -4.73 -6.63 8.27
CA ARG A 126 -4.17 -7.97 8.12
C ARG A 126 -4.66 -8.69 6.86
N GLY A 127 -3.74 -9.40 6.22
CA GLY A 127 -4.01 -10.19 5.01
C GLY A 127 -4.21 -9.31 3.78
N LEU A 128 -5.00 -9.81 2.83
CA LEU A 128 -5.54 -9.03 1.72
C LEU A 128 -6.86 -8.41 2.15
N SER A 129 -6.88 -7.08 2.32
CA SER A 129 -8.05 -6.37 2.83
C SER A 129 -8.53 -5.30 1.85
N LEU A 130 -9.81 -5.38 1.50
CA LEU A 130 -10.51 -4.37 0.71
C LEU A 130 -10.91 -3.21 1.61
N ILE A 131 -10.43 -2.02 1.29
CA ILE A 131 -10.59 -0.82 2.11
C ILE A 131 -11.43 0.23 1.37
N GLN A 132 -12.36 0.85 2.07
CA GLN A 132 -12.94 2.12 1.67
C GLN A 132 -11.97 3.24 2.09
N TYR A 133 -11.05 3.59 1.21
CA TYR A 133 -9.85 4.34 1.54
C TYR A 133 -10.08 5.77 2.04
N ARG A 134 -11.23 6.41 1.70
CA ARG A 134 -11.56 7.77 2.17
C ARG A 134 -12.07 7.82 3.61
N ARG A 135 -12.58 6.71 4.14
CA ARG A 135 -13.08 6.59 5.53
C ARG A 135 -12.28 5.62 6.38
N GLY A 136 -11.39 4.85 5.75
CA GLY A 136 -10.59 3.83 6.41
C GLY A 136 -11.37 2.59 6.83
N ASN A 137 -12.57 2.37 6.26
CA ASN A 137 -13.36 1.18 6.59
C ASN A 137 -12.80 -0.05 5.92
N ILE A 138 -12.61 -1.12 6.67
CA ILE A 138 -12.34 -2.46 6.13
C ILE A 138 -13.67 -3.01 5.62
N ILE A 139 -13.83 -3.12 4.30
CA ILE A 139 -15.06 -3.61 3.66
C ILE A 139 -15.11 -5.14 3.71
N ARG A 140 -13.97 -5.78 3.39
CA ARG A 140 -13.85 -7.25 3.30
C ARG A 140 -12.40 -7.67 3.51
N SER A 141 -12.21 -8.77 4.20
CA SER A 141 -10.93 -9.48 4.24
C SER A 141 -11.02 -10.72 3.33
N TYR A 142 -9.99 -10.91 2.50
CA TYR A 142 -9.83 -12.07 1.64
C TYR A 142 -8.97 -13.16 2.28
N GLY A 143 -8.56 -12.99 3.54
CA GLY A 143 -7.74 -13.96 4.26
C GLY A 143 -6.24 -13.79 4.04
N PRO A 144 -5.47 -14.88 4.21
CA PRO A 144 -4.03 -14.84 4.06
C PRO A 144 -3.62 -14.55 2.62
N VAL A 145 -2.43 -13.97 2.47
CA VAL A 145 -1.83 -13.69 1.16
C VAL A 145 -1.22 -14.98 0.62
N PRO A 146 -1.55 -15.42 -0.60
CA PRO A 146 -0.83 -16.53 -1.22
C PRO A 146 0.64 -16.14 -1.46
N PRO A 147 1.55 -17.10 -1.40
CA PRO A 147 2.96 -16.82 -1.61
C PRO A 147 3.21 -16.44 -3.08
N MET A 148 3.66 -15.20 -3.32
CA MET A 148 3.96 -14.66 -4.66
C MET A 148 5.19 -13.78 -4.60
N ASN A 149 5.88 -13.60 -5.72
CA ASN A 149 6.94 -12.60 -5.89
C ASN A 149 6.41 -11.38 -6.65
N VAL A 150 6.81 -10.19 -6.23
CA VAL A 150 6.48 -8.92 -6.85
C VAL A 150 7.77 -8.26 -7.35
N ALA A 151 7.92 -8.11 -8.64
CA ALA A 151 8.97 -7.27 -9.21
C ALA A 151 8.46 -5.82 -9.29
N ILE A 152 9.10 -4.92 -8.58
CA ILE A 152 8.71 -3.51 -8.49
C ILE A 152 9.41 -2.73 -9.60
N LEU A 153 8.64 -2.29 -10.58
CA LEU A 153 9.10 -1.44 -11.67
C LEU A 153 8.67 0.01 -11.41
N ASP A 154 9.53 0.99 -11.73
CA ASP A 154 9.25 2.41 -11.59
C ASP A 154 9.39 3.13 -12.94
N THR A 155 8.44 3.96 -13.28
CA THR A 155 8.47 4.79 -14.50
C THR A 155 9.18 6.13 -14.32
N GLY A 156 9.77 6.36 -13.15
CA GLY A 156 10.44 7.62 -12.82
C GLY A 156 9.50 8.74 -12.37
N GLY A 157 10.07 9.86 -11.97
CA GLY A 157 9.30 11.00 -11.46
C GLY A 157 8.64 10.75 -10.10
N THR A 158 7.70 11.61 -9.73
CA THR A 158 6.87 11.51 -8.51
C THR A 158 5.46 12.02 -8.79
N VAL A 159 4.47 11.49 -8.08
CA VAL A 159 3.09 11.97 -8.10
C VAL A 159 2.75 12.57 -6.76
N ASP A 160 2.27 13.82 -6.75
CA ASP A 160 1.65 14.41 -5.56
C ASP A 160 0.22 13.86 -5.44
N THR A 161 0.05 12.91 -4.52
CA THR A 161 -1.23 12.22 -4.30
C THR A 161 -2.36 13.15 -3.90
N GLN A 162 -2.10 14.23 -3.15
CA GLN A 162 -3.13 15.19 -2.76
C GLN A 162 -3.66 15.98 -3.96
N THR A 163 -2.75 16.50 -4.77
CA THR A 163 -3.11 17.21 -6.01
C THR A 163 -3.83 16.26 -6.98
N PHE A 164 -3.34 15.02 -7.09
CA PHE A 164 -3.96 14.00 -7.94
C PHE A 164 -5.40 13.70 -7.51
N HIS A 165 -5.65 13.35 -6.25
CA HIS A 165 -6.99 13.09 -5.74
C HIS A 165 -7.92 14.31 -5.88
N HIS A 166 -7.42 15.51 -5.66
CA HIS A 166 -8.22 16.73 -5.78
C HIS A 166 -8.69 17.01 -7.21
N GLN A 167 -7.86 16.68 -8.19
CA GLN A 167 -8.21 16.85 -9.61
C GLN A 167 -9.15 15.76 -10.12
N TRP A 168 -8.88 14.50 -9.78
CA TRP A 168 -9.57 13.36 -10.36
C TRP A 168 -10.85 12.96 -9.62
N ASP A 169 -10.92 13.16 -8.32
CA ASP A 169 -12.12 12.87 -7.51
C ASP A 169 -13.35 13.70 -7.91
N LYS A 170 -13.14 14.85 -8.56
CA LYS A 170 -14.23 15.75 -9.01
C LYS A 170 -14.75 15.47 -10.41
N THR A 171 -14.00 14.78 -11.25
CA THR A 171 -14.23 14.76 -12.70
C THR A 171 -14.51 13.38 -13.29
N MET A 172 -14.30 12.27 -12.55
CA MET A 172 -14.37 10.94 -13.14
C MET A 172 -15.41 10.02 -12.50
N PRO A 173 -16.29 9.46 -13.31
CA PRO A 173 -16.84 8.15 -13.00
C PRO A 173 -15.66 7.16 -13.12
N TYR A 174 -15.07 6.77 -11.99
CA TYR A 174 -14.20 5.58 -11.96
C TYR A 174 -14.93 4.49 -12.72
N HIS A 175 -14.22 3.81 -13.65
CA HIS A 175 -14.84 2.74 -14.43
C HIS A 175 -15.29 1.64 -13.50
N THR A 176 -16.53 1.72 -13.03
CA THR A 176 -17.12 0.85 -12.02
C THR A 176 -17.12 -0.58 -12.50
N ALA A 177 -17.48 -0.80 -13.76
CA ALA A 177 -17.64 -2.14 -14.31
C ALA A 177 -16.34 -2.96 -14.37
N PRO A 178 -15.20 -2.46 -14.88
CA PRO A 178 -13.95 -3.22 -14.86
C PRO A 178 -13.43 -3.53 -13.44
N ALA A 179 -13.54 -2.57 -12.51
CA ALA A 179 -13.10 -2.77 -11.14
C ALA A 179 -13.98 -3.78 -10.39
N VAL A 180 -15.30 -3.75 -10.61
CA VAL A 180 -16.23 -4.75 -10.05
C VAL A 180 -15.98 -6.12 -10.65
N ALA A 181 -15.72 -6.21 -11.96
CA ALA A 181 -15.36 -7.46 -12.62
C ALA A 181 -14.05 -8.04 -12.05
N ALA A 182 -13.03 -7.20 -11.84
CA ALA A 182 -11.78 -7.62 -11.20
C ALA A 182 -12.01 -8.16 -9.78
N LEU A 183 -12.82 -7.47 -8.95
CA LEU A 183 -13.18 -7.97 -7.62
C LEU A 183 -13.96 -9.28 -7.66
N SER A 184 -14.77 -9.49 -8.68
CA SER A 184 -15.59 -10.71 -8.83
C SER A 184 -14.75 -11.96 -9.14
N LEU A 185 -13.48 -11.79 -9.56
CA LEU A 185 -12.53 -12.90 -9.72
C LEU A 185 -11.99 -13.38 -8.37
N LEU A 186 -12.05 -12.55 -7.31
CA LEU A 186 -11.43 -12.85 -6.04
C LEU A 186 -12.41 -13.60 -5.13
N ASP A 187 -12.10 -14.85 -4.83
CA ASP A 187 -12.78 -15.67 -3.83
C ASP A 187 -12.41 -15.26 -2.39
N LYS A 188 -12.89 -15.99 -1.39
CA LYS A 188 -12.57 -15.69 0.02
C LYS A 188 -11.08 -15.87 0.32
N GLU A 189 -10.43 -16.81 -0.33
CA GLU A 189 -8.98 -17.08 -0.28
C GLU A 189 -8.52 -17.20 -1.74
N PRO A 190 -8.19 -16.05 -2.39
CA PRO A 190 -7.93 -16.05 -3.83
C PRO A 190 -6.62 -16.75 -4.16
N THR A 191 -6.59 -17.43 -5.30
CA THR A 191 -5.37 -18.03 -5.84
C THR A 191 -4.42 -16.97 -6.41
N GLU A 192 -3.15 -17.35 -6.63
CA GLU A 192 -2.15 -16.50 -7.29
C GLU A 192 -2.64 -16.00 -8.67
N GLU A 193 -3.27 -16.88 -9.44
CA GLU A 193 -3.81 -16.56 -10.78
C GLU A 193 -4.96 -15.57 -10.70
N GLN A 194 -5.88 -15.75 -9.75
CA GLN A 194 -7.01 -14.83 -9.55
C GLN A 194 -6.52 -13.43 -9.19
N ILE A 195 -5.50 -13.33 -8.32
CA ILE A 195 -4.87 -12.05 -7.95
C ILE A 195 -4.19 -11.41 -9.17
N GLY A 196 -3.42 -12.19 -9.93
CA GLY A 196 -2.72 -11.70 -11.13
C GLY A 196 -3.67 -11.15 -12.18
N GLU A 197 -4.74 -11.89 -12.48
CA GLU A 197 -5.74 -11.45 -13.47
C GLU A 197 -6.53 -10.24 -12.99
N ALA A 198 -7.01 -10.23 -11.75
CA ALA A 198 -7.71 -9.08 -11.17
C ALA A 198 -6.85 -7.81 -11.18
N ALA A 199 -5.57 -7.94 -10.83
CA ALA A 199 -4.62 -6.83 -10.85
C ALA A 199 -4.39 -6.29 -12.26
N THR A 200 -4.25 -7.18 -13.25
CA THR A 200 -4.09 -6.80 -14.66
C THR A 200 -5.32 -6.06 -15.19
N MET A 201 -6.52 -6.55 -14.89
CA MET A 201 -7.77 -5.87 -15.28
C MET A 201 -7.86 -4.47 -14.67
N SER A 202 -7.53 -4.32 -13.39
CA SER A 202 -7.52 -3.04 -12.70
C SER A 202 -6.49 -2.07 -13.29
N ALA A 203 -5.26 -2.54 -13.56
CA ALA A 203 -4.19 -1.74 -14.16
C ALA A 203 -4.57 -1.22 -15.55
N LEU A 204 -5.17 -2.08 -16.40
CA LEU A 204 -5.65 -1.70 -17.73
C LEU A 204 -6.80 -0.68 -17.67
N ALA A 205 -7.74 -0.86 -16.74
CA ALA A 205 -8.85 0.08 -16.56
C ALA A 205 -8.35 1.47 -16.15
N HIS A 206 -7.24 1.55 -15.42
CA HIS A 206 -6.67 2.80 -14.92
C HIS A 206 -5.86 3.58 -15.98
N GLN A 207 -5.54 2.98 -17.13
CA GLN A 207 -4.74 3.62 -18.18
C GLN A 207 -5.31 4.93 -18.71
N ASN A 208 -6.63 5.14 -18.63
CA ASN A 208 -7.27 6.38 -19.04
C ASN A 208 -7.12 7.51 -18.00
N ILE A 209 -6.65 7.21 -16.80
CA ILE A 209 -6.52 8.13 -15.66
C ILE A 209 -5.06 8.53 -15.45
N LEU A 210 -4.20 7.56 -15.22
CA LEU A 210 -2.75 7.74 -15.05
C LEU A 210 -2.01 6.69 -15.88
N PRO A 211 -1.79 6.96 -17.18
CA PRO A 211 -1.20 5.99 -18.10
C PRO A 211 0.22 5.61 -17.69
N LYS A 212 0.52 4.32 -17.80
CA LYS A 212 1.88 3.79 -17.71
C LYS A 212 2.40 3.52 -19.13
N PRO A 213 3.66 3.84 -19.44
CA PRO A 213 4.23 3.68 -20.78
C PRO A 213 4.05 2.26 -21.31
N ALA A 214 3.49 2.10 -22.51
CA ALA A 214 3.32 0.82 -23.20
C ALA A 214 2.80 -0.34 -22.33
N LEU A 215 1.90 -0.06 -21.33
CA LEU A 215 1.46 -1.08 -20.37
C LEU A 215 0.86 -2.34 -21.01
N PRO A 216 0.03 -2.28 -22.05
CA PRO A 216 -0.49 -3.50 -22.70
C PRO A 216 0.64 -4.39 -23.27
N GLN A 217 1.66 -3.79 -23.89
CA GLN A 217 2.81 -4.50 -24.44
C GLN A 217 3.70 -5.05 -23.32
N LEU A 218 3.87 -4.31 -22.24
CA LEU A 218 4.58 -4.77 -21.03
C LEU A 218 3.88 -6.00 -20.43
N ILE A 219 2.55 -5.96 -20.26
CA ILE A 219 1.75 -7.09 -19.73
C ILE A 219 1.96 -8.33 -20.60
N GLN A 220 1.90 -8.19 -21.93
CA GLN A 220 2.11 -9.30 -22.84
C GLN A 220 3.50 -9.91 -22.68
N ALA A 221 4.54 -9.07 -22.64
CA ALA A 221 5.92 -9.53 -22.47
C ALA A 221 6.13 -10.20 -21.09
N CYS A 222 5.52 -9.67 -20.03
CA CYS A 222 5.56 -10.29 -18.69
C CYS A 222 4.91 -11.68 -18.68
N ARG A 223 3.77 -11.85 -19.34
CA ARG A 223 3.08 -13.15 -19.46
C ARG A 223 3.95 -14.18 -20.20
N GLU A 224 4.65 -13.78 -21.25
CA GLU A 224 5.61 -14.63 -21.98
C GLU A 224 6.78 -15.10 -21.10
N MET A 225 7.11 -14.34 -20.05
CA MET A 225 8.13 -14.67 -19.03
C MET A 225 7.56 -15.44 -17.81
N GLY A 226 6.29 -15.82 -17.84
CA GLY A 226 5.64 -16.60 -16.78
C GLY A 226 5.02 -15.77 -15.65
N ALA A 227 4.85 -14.46 -15.82
CA ALA A 227 4.14 -13.63 -14.85
C ALA A 227 2.64 -13.94 -14.86
N LEU A 228 2.02 -13.93 -13.69
CA LEU A 228 0.58 -14.12 -13.47
C LEU A 228 -0.22 -12.86 -13.81
N GLY A 229 0.38 -11.69 -13.66
CA GLY A 229 -0.25 -10.42 -13.95
C GLY A 229 0.62 -9.22 -13.62
N VAL A 230 0.05 -8.04 -13.87
CA VAL A 230 0.70 -6.75 -13.60
C VAL A 230 -0.29 -5.85 -12.88
N ASN A 231 0.10 -5.31 -11.73
CA ASN A 231 -0.63 -4.23 -11.08
C ASN A 231 0.03 -2.87 -11.33
N ALA A 232 -0.67 -1.80 -11.07
CA ALA A 232 -0.14 -0.45 -11.21
C ALA A 232 -0.57 0.45 -10.06
N ALA A 233 0.32 1.33 -9.61
CA ALA A 233 -0.06 2.38 -8.68
C ALA A 233 -1.04 3.35 -9.36
N HIS A 234 -2.22 3.53 -8.75
CA HIS A 234 -3.27 4.40 -9.25
C HIS A 234 -2.98 5.88 -8.98
N SER A 235 -2.14 6.18 -7.99
CA SER A 235 -1.66 7.53 -7.65
C SER A 235 -0.15 7.58 -7.49
N GLY A 236 0.60 6.91 -8.39
CA GLY A 236 2.04 6.80 -8.31
C GLY A 236 2.70 6.36 -9.60
N THR A 237 3.98 6.06 -9.54
CA THR A 237 4.81 5.74 -10.71
C THR A 237 5.19 4.25 -10.80
N VAL A 238 4.91 3.46 -9.74
CA VAL A 238 5.29 2.04 -9.75
C VAL A 238 4.25 1.15 -10.43
N CYS A 239 4.76 0.06 -11.00
CA CYS A 239 4.02 -1.12 -11.41
C CYS A 239 4.63 -2.34 -10.73
N GLY A 240 3.81 -3.31 -10.35
CA GLY A 240 4.27 -4.61 -9.86
C GLY A 240 4.02 -5.69 -10.89
N VAL A 241 5.04 -6.47 -11.22
CA VAL A 241 4.87 -7.70 -11.99
C VAL A 241 4.80 -8.86 -11.03
N LEU A 242 3.68 -9.58 -11.07
CA LEU A 242 3.32 -10.63 -10.12
C LEU A 242 3.76 -12.00 -10.67
N PHE A 243 4.63 -12.67 -9.94
CA PHE A 243 5.15 -13.99 -10.32
C PHE A 243 4.73 -15.05 -9.31
N PRO A 244 4.54 -16.31 -9.75
CA PRO A 244 4.23 -17.40 -8.85
C PRO A 244 5.41 -17.69 -7.90
N SER A 245 5.09 -18.22 -6.72
CA SER A 245 6.07 -18.48 -5.66
C SER A 245 7.16 -19.49 -6.03
N PHE A 246 6.90 -20.39 -6.97
CA PHE A 246 7.88 -21.39 -7.39
C PHE A 246 9.02 -20.81 -8.23
N MET A 247 8.86 -19.62 -8.83
CA MET A 247 9.95 -18.92 -9.51
C MET A 247 10.89 -18.31 -8.48
N LEU A 248 12.18 -18.63 -8.57
CA LEU A 248 13.19 -18.07 -7.67
C LEU A 248 13.35 -16.57 -7.90
N VAL A 249 13.64 -15.82 -6.84
CA VAL A 249 13.90 -14.36 -6.93
C VAL A 249 15.00 -14.03 -7.94
N SER A 250 16.04 -14.88 -8.06
CA SER A 250 17.10 -14.72 -9.07
C SER A 250 16.59 -14.85 -10.50
N GLU A 251 15.71 -15.80 -10.76
CA GLU A 251 15.09 -16.01 -12.08
C GLU A 251 14.20 -14.82 -12.45
N VAL A 252 13.38 -14.36 -11.50
CA VAL A 252 12.54 -13.17 -11.71
C VAL A 252 13.41 -11.94 -11.97
N LYS A 253 14.52 -11.74 -11.24
CA LYS A 253 15.46 -10.63 -11.49
C LYS A 253 16.08 -10.69 -12.88
N GLN A 254 16.42 -11.88 -13.36
CA GLN A 254 16.91 -12.06 -14.73
C GLN A 254 15.84 -11.69 -15.77
N CYS A 255 14.61 -12.20 -15.63
CA CYS A 255 13.50 -11.85 -16.51
C CYS A 255 13.28 -10.32 -16.54
N MET A 256 13.32 -9.65 -15.39
CA MET A 256 13.11 -8.21 -15.30
C MET A 256 14.27 -7.41 -15.90
N THR A 257 15.49 -7.90 -15.83
CA THR A 257 16.64 -7.29 -16.52
C THR A 257 16.46 -7.33 -18.04
N GLU A 258 16.02 -8.44 -18.58
CA GLU A 258 15.69 -8.59 -20.00
C GLU A 258 14.51 -7.72 -20.41
N LEU A 259 13.47 -7.65 -19.56
CA LEU A 259 12.27 -6.83 -19.78
C LEU A 259 12.62 -5.34 -19.83
N THR A 260 13.36 -4.82 -18.86
CA THR A 260 13.71 -3.38 -18.78
C THR A 260 14.64 -2.95 -19.91
N ALA A 261 15.44 -3.85 -20.49
CA ALA A 261 16.20 -3.57 -21.71
C ALA A 261 15.27 -3.34 -22.93
N ARG A 262 14.09 -3.98 -22.97
CA ARG A 262 13.08 -3.81 -24.03
C ARG A 262 12.13 -2.62 -23.74
N PHE A 263 11.94 -2.26 -22.47
CA PHE A 263 11.07 -1.20 -21.99
C PHE A 263 11.86 -0.18 -21.16
N PRO A 264 12.64 0.71 -21.79
CA PRO A 264 13.57 1.62 -21.11
C PRO A 264 12.89 2.68 -20.24
N ASP A 265 11.57 2.88 -20.37
CA ASP A 265 10.78 3.74 -19.48
C ASP A 265 10.61 3.15 -18.08
N TYR A 266 10.98 1.89 -17.86
CA TYR A 266 10.86 1.19 -16.61
C TYR A 266 12.22 0.86 -16.01
N THR A 267 12.38 1.10 -14.72
CA THR A 267 13.54 0.70 -13.92
C THR A 267 13.12 -0.32 -12.88
N LEU A 268 13.81 -1.45 -12.79
CA LEU A 268 13.61 -2.41 -11.71
C LEU A 268 14.14 -1.83 -10.40
N LEU A 269 13.28 -1.67 -9.39
CA LEU A 269 13.69 -1.26 -8.05
C LEU A 269 14.13 -2.47 -7.22
N ASP A 270 13.29 -3.52 -7.15
CA ASP A 270 13.61 -4.78 -6.46
C ASP A 270 12.61 -5.88 -6.84
N VAL A 271 12.92 -7.10 -6.38
CA VAL A 271 12.02 -8.27 -6.41
C VAL A 271 11.83 -8.75 -4.97
N VAL A 272 10.61 -8.66 -4.48
CA VAL A 272 10.25 -8.93 -3.09
C VAL A 272 9.03 -9.83 -2.98
N PRO A 273 8.80 -10.53 -1.87
CA PRO A 273 7.55 -11.27 -1.69
C PRO A 273 6.35 -10.32 -1.52
N LEU A 274 5.20 -10.73 -2.03
CA LEU A 274 3.90 -10.21 -1.58
C LEU A 274 3.69 -10.65 -0.13
N ILE A 275 3.34 -9.72 0.74
CA ILE A 275 3.14 -10.01 2.17
C ILE A 275 1.74 -9.63 2.66
N SER A 276 1.40 -10.09 3.87
CA SER A 276 0.21 -9.60 4.56
C SER A 276 0.36 -8.13 4.93
N GLY A 277 -0.69 -7.33 4.74
CA GLY A 277 -0.83 -6.07 5.46
C GLY A 277 -0.81 -6.37 6.97
N THR A 278 -0.21 -5.50 7.77
CA THR A 278 -0.05 -5.71 9.22
C THR A 278 0.43 -4.46 9.96
N MET A 279 0.30 -4.51 11.28
CA MET A 279 0.98 -3.62 12.22
C MET A 279 1.75 -4.51 13.21
N ASP A 280 3.05 -4.67 12.97
CA ASP A 280 3.89 -5.44 13.89
C ASP A 280 4.26 -4.57 15.10
N ILE A 281 3.90 -5.02 16.30
CA ILE A 281 4.08 -4.26 17.55
C ILE A 281 5.08 -5.00 18.44
N GLU A 282 6.18 -4.35 18.75
CA GLU A 282 7.20 -4.82 19.70
C GLU A 282 7.23 -3.88 20.90
N LYS A 283 7.29 -4.42 22.11
CA LYS A 283 7.38 -3.68 23.37
C LYS A 283 8.55 -4.23 24.20
N GLU A 284 9.46 -3.35 24.58
CA GLU A 284 10.57 -3.63 25.49
C GLU A 284 10.34 -2.79 26.76
N GLU A 285 10.42 -3.43 27.93
CA GLU A 285 10.27 -2.77 29.24
C GLU A 285 11.47 -1.90 29.63
#